data_561034af9312ab8e9f08b5b5a679bc04
#
_entry.id   561034af9312ab8e9f08b5b5a679bc04
#
_cell.length_a   1.000
_cell.length_b   1.000
_cell.length_c   1.000
_cell.angle_alpha   90.00
_cell.angle_beta   90.00
_cell.angle_gamma   90.00
#
_symmetry.space_group_name_H-M   'P 1'
#
loop_
_entity.id
_entity.type
_entity.pdbx_description
1 polymer ?
#
loop_
_entity_poly.entity_id
_entity_poly.type
_entity_poly.pdbx_seq_one_letter_code
_entity_poly.pdbx_strand_id
1 'polypeptide(L)'
;MINRRRRMMQRRINIQTKLKPQVCYEFVGCFTNPPSPLPLKRPPEHPDKIKTRFLLYTRIKSTVPEVLSYGDGLNSISKSSFDQEKNVKVLIHGYKGSGNDEAIGLGAKSLLEVEDANVIVVDWEHGAGTSYAFAVANIELIGRQLSLILRDAIKMGTSVKNIHMIGFSLGAHVAGCASEMLKGNNLLVGRITGLDPASPFFKNHLIRQRSKKLDISDAQFVDIIHTDGSETLTDGFGLLRPMGHVDFFPNGGREQPGCTDVKNSVIVSHLNEESLDRSVACSHLRAWKFFVESIQSQLKKCKFGAWPCSQGANDFLRGYCFPQKMSFPQEMGYKANSANQGIFYLATRADEPYCGDVVRASITTAADANIYTSGILYLDIEVQEAFTSFKIRCDVREQSRGQFIFFNTAAIDFETFTGNLTQSVIHGVMQYKTIAENENETSTKRPLEVILKVDIVTIEDSRGNRWEHHGSHTLVTSEEPVKIQLLYTTSR
;
A
#
# COMPACT_ATOMS: atom_id res chain seq x y z
N MET A 1 8.58 38.63 -52.67
CA MET A 1 8.13 37.37 -51.99
C MET A 1 9.27 36.54 -51.40
N ILE A 2 10.44 36.49 -51.99
CA ILE A 2 11.58 35.65 -51.59
C ILE A 2 12.16 36.06 -50.20
N ASN A 3 12.27 37.37 -49.90
CA ASN A 3 12.80 37.84 -48.63
C ASN A 3 11.88 37.60 -47.42
N ARG A 4 10.58 37.47 -47.61
CA ARG A 4 9.62 37.13 -46.55
C ARG A 4 9.69 35.66 -46.17
N ARG A 5 9.89 34.77 -47.17
CA ARG A 5 10.09 33.32 -46.95
C ARG A 5 11.42 33.03 -46.23
N ARG A 6 12.53 33.71 -46.58
CA ARG A 6 13.83 33.57 -45.89
C ARG A 6 13.75 34.04 -44.43
N ARG A 7 13.07 35.16 -44.13
CA ARG A 7 12.88 35.62 -42.73
C ARG A 7 11.97 34.68 -41.94
N MET A 8 10.94 34.06 -42.52
CA MET A 8 10.14 33.05 -41.83
C MET A 8 10.91 31.75 -41.61
N MET A 9 11.73 31.33 -42.56
CA MET A 9 12.58 30.12 -42.41
C MET A 9 13.67 30.35 -41.35
N GLN A 10 14.31 31.53 -41.33
CA GLN A 10 15.28 31.90 -40.30
C GLN A 10 14.65 32.02 -38.89
N ARG A 11 13.41 32.53 -38.81
CA ARG A 11 12.63 32.49 -37.55
C ARG A 11 12.26 31.09 -37.13
N ARG A 12 11.92 30.18 -38.04
CA ARG A 12 11.65 28.76 -37.73
C ARG A 12 12.93 28.04 -37.30
N ILE A 13 14.08 28.29 -37.90
CA ILE A 13 15.36 27.70 -37.52
C ILE A 13 15.80 28.23 -36.12
N ASN A 14 15.62 29.54 -35.82
CA ASN A 14 15.88 30.11 -34.49
C ASN A 14 14.90 29.65 -33.40
N ILE A 15 13.73 29.13 -33.75
CA ILE A 15 12.79 28.53 -32.78
C ILE A 15 13.16 27.08 -32.48
N GLN A 16 13.85 26.37 -33.40
CA GLN A 16 14.23 24.97 -33.22
C GLN A 16 15.52 24.75 -32.41
N THR A 17 16.32 25.77 -32.11
CA THR A 17 17.61 25.62 -31.39
C THR A 17 17.69 26.34 -30.06
N LYS A 18 16.61 26.68 -29.39
CA LYS A 18 16.68 26.91 -27.94
C LYS A 18 16.76 25.56 -27.27
N LEU A 19 18.00 25.07 -27.11
CA LEU A 19 18.31 23.96 -26.19
C LEU A 19 17.55 24.24 -24.89
N LYS A 20 16.66 23.31 -24.51
CA LYS A 20 16.00 23.40 -23.21
C LYS A 20 17.09 23.50 -22.16
N PRO A 21 17.05 24.46 -21.22
CA PRO A 21 18.06 24.53 -20.18
C PRO A 21 18.23 23.17 -19.51
N GLN A 22 19.49 22.73 -19.34
CA GLN A 22 19.81 21.43 -18.78
C GLN A 22 20.79 21.60 -17.64
N VAL A 23 20.71 20.73 -16.63
CA VAL A 23 21.69 20.56 -15.57
C VAL A 23 22.26 19.16 -15.73
N CYS A 24 23.59 19.03 -15.81
CA CYS A 24 24.26 17.76 -16.03
C CYS A 24 25.14 17.43 -14.84
N TYR A 25 25.11 16.17 -14.43
CA TYR A 25 25.96 15.62 -13.38
C TYR A 25 26.75 14.43 -13.91
N GLU A 26 27.94 14.24 -13.35
CA GLU A 26 28.86 13.18 -13.76
C GLU A 26 28.19 11.79 -13.60
N PHE A 27 28.47 10.88 -14.53
CA PHE A 27 27.91 9.52 -14.67
C PHE A 27 26.41 9.41 -14.92
N VAL A 28 25.58 10.29 -14.37
CA VAL A 28 24.10 10.21 -14.45
C VAL A 28 23.50 11.04 -15.58
N GLY A 29 24.32 11.89 -16.26
CA GLY A 29 23.93 12.66 -17.42
C GLY A 29 23.08 13.90 -17.12
N CYS A 30 22.30 14.35 -18.11
CA CYS A 30 21.62 15.64 -18.06
C CYS A 30 20.14 15.52 -17.71
N PHE A 31 19.64 16.52 -16.97
CA PHE A 31 18.24 16.68 -16.57
C PHE A 31 17.70 17.98 -17.16
N THR A 32 16.43 17.96 -17.62
CA THR A 32 15.79 19.18 -18.13
C THR A 32 15.57 20.17 -17.00
N ASN A 33 15.95 21.43 -17.23
CA ASN A 33 15.71 22.55 -16.33
C ASN A 33 14.87 23.60 -17.06
N PRO A 34 13.55 23.35 -17.31
CA PRO A 34 12.73 24.31 -18.01
C PRO A 34 12.51 25.55 -17.14
N PRO A 35 12.51 26.75 -17.75
CA PRO A 35 12.10 27.97 -17.07
C PRO A 35 10.61 27.84 -16.76
N SER A 36 10.29 27.47 -15.52
CA SER A 36 8.91 27.31 -15.08
C SER A 36 8.80 27.78 -13.63
N PRO A 37 7.81 28.63 -13.31
CA PRO A 37 7.52 28.99 -11.92
C PRO A 37 6.93 27.80 -11.14
N LEU A 38 6.59 26.68 -11.83
CA LEU A 38 6.01 25.52 -11.17
C LEU A 38 7.12 24.72 -10.45
N PRO A 39 7.00 24.51 -9.13
CA PRO A 39 7.97 23.73 -8.32
C PRO A 39 8.23 22.33 -8.88
N LEU A 40 7.29 21.78 -9.62
CA LEU A 40 7.26 20.42 -10.14
C LEU A 40 8.21 20.11 -11.31
N LYS A 41 8.75 21.13 -11.98
CA LYS A 41 9.60 20.97 -13.18
C LYS A 41 11.05 21.32 -12.94
N ARG A 42 11.48 21.39 -11.69
CA ARG A 42 12.89 21.66 -11.35
C ARG A 42 13.79 20.45 -11.63
N PRO A 43 15.08 20.66 -11.91
CA PRO A 43 16.06 19.59 -11.93
C PRO A 43 16.28 19.03 -10.51
N PRO A 44 16.83 17.81 -10.38
CA PRO A 44 17.26 17.31 -9.08
C PRO A 44 18.36 18.20 -8.47
N GLU A 45 18.48 18.14 -7.15
CA GLU A 45 19.58 18.77 -6.43
C GLU A 45 20.92 18.11 -6.79
N HIS A 46 22.03 18.80 -6.48
CA HIS A 46 23.37 18.27 -6.77
C HIS A 46 23.62 16.95 -6.02
N PRO A 47 24.27 15.94 -6.65
CA PRO A 47 24.57 14.65 -5.99
C PRO A 47 25.29 14.82 -4.64
N ASP A 48 26.23 15.75 -4.52
CA ASP A 48 26.96 16.03 -3.26
C ASP A 48 26.06 16.56 -2.13
N LYS A 49 24.91 17.15 -2.47
CA LYS A 49 23.92 17.58 -1.49
C LYS A 49 23.04 16.41 -1.03
N ILE A 50 22.64 15.56 -1.98
CA ILE A 50 21.78 14.39 -1.70
C ILE A 50 22.56 13.29 -0.99
N LYS A 51 23.85 13.07 -1.34
CA LYS A 51 24.76 12.08 -0.74
C LYS A 51 24.16 10.68 -0.71
N THR A 52 23.58 10.23 -1.83
CA THR A 52 22.99 8.88 -1.93
C THR A 52 24.03 7.82 -1.61
N ARG A 53 23.68 6.87 -0.73
CA ARG A 53 24.50 5.70 -0.38
C ARG A 53 23.80 4.42 -0.80
N PHE A 54 24.59 3.43 -1.24
CA PHE A 54 24.12 2.10 -1.58
C PHE A 54 24.75 1.12 -0.59
N LEU A 55 23.97 0.65 0.37
CA LEU A 55 24.42 -0.14 1.51
C LEU A 55 24.15 -1.62 1.22
N LEU A 56 25.21 -2.40 0.98
CA LEU A 56 25.14 -3.83 0.72
C LEU A 56 25.15 -4.62 2.03
N TYR A 57 24.12 -5.41 2.24
CA TYR A 57 24.04 -6.41 3.27
C TYR A 57 24.06 -7.81 2.64
N THR A 58 24.81 -8.73 3.24
CA THR A 58 24.84 -10.15 2.90
C THR A 58 24.80 -10.96 4.18
N ARG A 59 24.61 -12.27 4.11
CA ARG A 59 24.68 -13.11 5.33
C ARG A 59 25.99 -12.96 6.08
N ILE A 60 27.10 -12.72 5.39
CA ILE A 60 28.43 -12.50 5.99
C ILE A 60 28.54 -11.09 6.61
N LYS A 61 27.85 -10.11 6.04
CA LYS A 61 27.83 -8.70 6.46
C LYS A 61 26.40 -8.25 6.80
N SER A 62 25.74 -8.96 7.72
CA SER A 62 24.32 -8.76 8.03
C SER A 62 24.05 -7.55 8.95
N THR A 63 25.03 -7.11 9.73
CA THR A 63 24.88 -6.05 10.73
C THR A 63 25.58 -4.74 10.32
N VAL A 64 26.69 -4.84 9.62
CA VAL A 64 27.47 -3.68 9.15
C VAL A 64 27.58 -3.75 7.63
N PRO A 65 26.86 -2.88 6.90
CA PRO A 65 26.86 -2.92 5.45
C PRO A 65 28.16 -2.42 4.84
N GLU A 66 28.43 -2.89 3.62
CA GLU A 66 29.48 -2.35 2.77
C GLU A 66 28.88 -1.28 1.85
N VAL A 67 29.63 -0.23 1.55
CA VAL A 67 29.15 0.87 0.70
C VAL A 67 29.58 0.61 -0.74
N LEU A 68 28.59 0.53 -1.65
CA LEU A 68 28.82 0.44 -3.10
C LEU A 68 28.84 1.85 -3.71
N SER A 69 29.76 2.08 -4.63
CA SER A 69 29.90 3.35 -5.35
C SER A 69 29.62 3.17 -6.85
N TYR A 70 28.83 4.08 -7.42
CA TYR A 70 28.58 4.08 -8.87
C TYR A 70 29.69 4.85 -9.61
N GLY A 71 29.97 4.45 -10.85
CA GLY A 71 30.97 5.13 -11.70
C GLY A 71 32.42 4.84 -11.35
N ASP A 72 32.70 3.86 -10.48
CA ASP A 72 34.03 3.48 -10.02
C ASP A 72 34.65 2.31 -10.80
N GLY A 73 34.04 1.90 -11.91
CA GLY A 73 34.56 0.85 -12.80
C GLY A 73 34.50 -0.55 -12.18
N LEU A 74 33.49 -0.86 -11.38
CA LEU A 74 33.29 -2.10 -10.64
C LEU A 74 34.16 -2.24 -9.37
N ASN A 75 34.91 -1.22 -9.00
CA ASN A 75 35.90 -1.36 -7.94
C ASN A 75 35.27 -1.65 -6.55
N SER A 76 34.18 -0.95 -6.20
CA SER A 76 33.51 -1.18 -4.91
C SER A 76 32.79 -2.52 -4.85
N ILE A 77 32.05 -2.88 -5.90
CA ILE A 77 31.27 -4.13 -5.91
C ILE A 77 32.15 -5.38 -5.98
N SER A 78 33.24 -5.37 -6.74
CA SER A 78 34.15 -6.52 -6.86
C SER A 78 34.99 -6.78 -5.61
N LYS A 79 35.17 -5.77 -4.75
CA LYS A 79 35.89 -5.90 -3.47
C LYS A 79 34.97 -6.16 -2.28
N SER A 80 33.68 -6.12 -2.49
CA SER A 80 32.67 -6.36 -1.45
C SER A 80 32.32 -7.85 -1.31
N SER A 81 31.47 -8.15 -0.36
CA SER A 81 30.86 -9.48 -0.17
C SER A 81 29.71 -9.79 -1.16
N PHE A 82 29.58 -8.98 -2.23
CA PHE A 82 28.60 -9.23 -3.29
C PHE A 82 28.85 -10.55 -4.00
N ASP A 83 27.81 -11.37 -4.14
CA ASP A 83 27.87 -12.66 -4.84
C ASP A 83 26.94 -12.62 -6.05
N GLN A 84 27.50 -12.69 -7.25
CA GLN A 84 26.78 -12.59 -8.51
C GLN A 84 25.79 -13.72 -8.78
N GLU A 85 25.99 -14.88 -8.14
CA GLU A 85 25.11 -16.05 -8.28
C GLU A 85 23.82 -15.92 -7.44
N LYS A 86 23.80 -14.99 -6.47
CA LYS A 86 22.66 -14.77 -5.59
C LYS A 86 21.68 -13.74 -6.13
N ASN A 87 20.43 -13.88 -5.72
CA ASN A 87 19.43 -12.87 -6.01
C ASN A 87 19.79 -11.51 -5.40
N VAL A 88 19.38 -10.44 -6.07
CA VAL A 88 19.57 -9.06 -5.60
C VAL A 88 18.21 -8.49 -5.17
N LYS A 89 18.10 -8.10 -3.91
CA LYS A 89 16.95 -7.41 -3.33
C LYS A 89 17.34 -5.96 -3.07
N VAL A 90 16.53 -5.01 -3.54
CA VAL A 90 16.82 -3.59 -3.35
C VAL A 90 15.72 -2.96 -2.53
N LEU A 91 16.03 -2.41 -1.36
CA LEU A 91 15.10 -1.71 -0.48
C LEU A 91 15.26 -0.19 -0.67
N ILE A 92 14.16 0.51 -0.93
CA ILE A 92 14.18 1.95 -1.24
C ILE A 92 13.15 2.65 -0.36
N HIS A 93 13.62 3.47 0.58
CA HIS A 93 12.74 4.24 1.48
C HIS A 93 12.03 5.40 0.77
N GLY A 94 11.00 5.94 1.43
CA GLY A 94 10.20 7.05 0.94
C GLY A 94 10.66 8.41 1.44
N TYR A 95 9.74 9.38 1.34
CA TYR A 95 9.90 10.75 1.83
C TYR A 95 10.19 10.78 3.33
N LYS A 96 11.18 11.60 3.75
CA LYS A 96 11.65 11.71 5.15
C LYS A 96 12.11 10.38 5.79
N GLY A 97 12.36 9.35 4.97
CA GLY A 97 12.99 8.11 5.43
C GLY A 97 14.51 8.17 5.37
N SER A 98 15.14 7.17 5.98
CA SER A 98 16.59 6.96 6.01
C SER A 98 16.93 5.50 5.82
N GLY A 99 18.09 5.21 5.23
CA GLY A 99 18.64 3.85 5.17
C GLY A 99 18.98 3.28 6.55
N ASN A 100 19.08 4.13 7.57
CA ASN A 100 19.32 3.73 8.96
C ASN A 100 18.02 3.54 9.77
N ASP A 101 16.84 3.74 9.18
CA ASP A 101 15.57 3.50 9.89
C ASP A 101 15.49 2.04 10.33
N GLU A 102 15.05 1.81 11.56
CA GLU A 102 14.88 0.47 12.14
C GLU A 102 14.00 -0.42 11.23
N ALA A 103 12.96 0.14 10.65
CA ALA A 103 12.08 -0.57 9.72
C ALA A 103 12.82 -1.09 8.48
N ILE A 104 13.74 -0.30 7.91
CA ILE A 104 14.57 -0.71 6.77
C ILE A 104 15.55 -1.81 7.20
N GLY A 105 16.18 -1.65 8.36
CA GLY A 105 17.06 -2.66 8.94
C GLY A 105 16.35 -4.00 9.19
N LEU A 106 15.13 -3.95 9.74
CA LEU A 106 14.27 -5.13 9.92
C LEU A 106 13.94 -5.81 8.59
N GLY A 107 13.62 -5.03 7.54
CA GLY A 107 13.36 -5.55 6.20
C GLY A 107 14.59 -6.27 5.61
N ALA A 108 15.77 -5.67 5.70
CA ALA A 108 17.01 -6.29 5.23
C ALA A 108 17.33 -7.58 5.99
N LYS A 109 17.21 -7.56 7.32
CA LYS A 109 17.41 -8.73 8.18
C LYS A 109 16.43 -9.85 7.82
N SER A 110 15.13 -9.56 7.72
CA SER A 110 14.11 -10.55 7.39
C SER A 110 14.35 -11.20 6.02
N LEU A 111 14.79 -10.44 5.02
CA LEU A 111 15.17 -10.99 3.71
C LEU A 111 16.34 -11.97 3.82
N LEU A 112 17.40 -11.62 4.57
CA LEU A 112 18.58 -12.47 4.75
C LEU A 112 18.31 -13.72 5.57
N GLU A 113 17.32 -13.71 6.46
CA GLU A 113 16.87 -14.87 7.21
C GLU A 113 16.21 -15.92 6.30
N VAL A 114 15.34 -15.49 5.38
CA VAL A 114 14.59 -16.40 4.51
C VAL A 114 15.33 -16.77 3.23
N GLU A 115 16.26 -15.92 2.77
CA GLU A 115 16.97 -16.12 1.51
C GLU A 115 18.44 -15.69 1.63
N ASP A 116 19.37 -16.49 1.10
CA ASP A 116 20.77 -16.09 0.96
C ASP A 116 20.90 -15.20 -0.28
N ALA A 117 20.84 -13.89 -0.08
CA ALA A 117 20.75 -12.90 -1.14
C ALA A 117 21.72 -11.73 -0.91
N ASN A 118 21.94 -10.92 -1.94
CA ASN A 118 22.50 -9.58 -1.83
C ASN A 118 21.35 -8.61 -1.54
N VAL A 119 21.35 -7.91 -0.41
CA VAL A 119 20.35 -6.91 -0.07
C VAL A 119 21.01 -5.53 -0.15
N ILE A 120 20.55 -4.69 -1.08
CA ILE A 120 21.06 -3.32 -1.27
C ILE A 120 20.01 -2.34 -0.74
N VAL A 121 20.37 -1.55 0.27
CA VAL A 121 19.54 -0.46 0.76
C VAL A 121 19.96 0.82 0.06
N VAL A 122 19.02 1.49 -0.59
CA VAL A 122 19.21 2.82 -1.19
C VAL A 122 18.89 3.87 -0.15
N ASP A 123 19.92 4.45 0.42
CA ASP A 123 19.82 5.54 1.38
C ASP A 123 19.99 6.88 0.70
N TRP A 124 18.93 7.64 0.64
CA TRP A 124 18.86 8.97 0.05
C TRP A 124 18.26 10.00 1.03
N GLU A 125 18.51 9.79 2.33
CA GLU A 125 17.98 10.57 3.45
C GLU A 125 18.04 12.09 3.21
N HIS A 126 19.21 12.63 2.80
CA HIS A 126 19.35 14.05 2.55
C HIS A 126 18.48 14.55 1.39
N GLY A 127 18.29 13.73 0.35
CA GLY A 127 17.41 14.06 -0.77
C GLY A 127 15.92 13.87 -0.45
N ALA A 128 15.59 12.93 0.45
CA ALA A 128 14.25 12.67 0.94
C ALA A 128 13.82 13.63 2.06
N GLY A 129 14.76 14.17 2.82
CA GLY A 129 14.54 15.06 3.98
C GLY A 129 14.26 16.51 3.61
N THR A 130 14.36 16.89 2.35
CA THR A 130 14.07 18.25 1.84
C THR A 130 12.57 18.50 1.73
N SER A 131 12.13 19.66 1.18
CA SER A 131 10.71 19.83 0.87
C SER A 131 10.24 18.77 -0.11
N TYR A 132 8.96 18.37 -0.04
CA TYR A 132 8.40 17.29 -0.87
C TYR A 132 8.62 17.52 -2.38
N ALA A 133 8.53 18.77 -2.85
CA ALA A 133 8.75 19.11 -4.25
C ALA A 133 10.19 18.86 -4.70
N PHE A 134 11.18 19.07 -3.82
CA PHE A 134 12.58 18.74 -4.08
C PHE A 134 12.80 17.21 -4.03
N ALA A 135 12.25 16.55 -3.03
CA ALA A 135 12.33 15.09 -2.93
C ALA A 135 11.78 14.41 -4.20
N VAL A 136 10.63 14.89 -4.70
CA VAL A 136 10.04 14.42 -5.97
C VAL A 136 10.95 14.70 -7.19
N ALA A 137 11.67 15.83 -7.21
CA ALA A 137 12.63 16.13 -8.29
C ALA A 137 13.86 15.20 -8.22
N ASN A 138 14.29 14.85 -7.02
CA ASN A 138 15.46 14.01 -6.77
C ASN A 138 15.30 12.55 -7.20
N ILE A 139 14.03 12.03 -7.27
CA ILE A 139 13.72 10.63 -7.64
C ILE A 139 14.46 10.18 -8.92
N GLU A 140 14.43 11.03 -9.95
CA GLU A 140 15.05 10.67 -11.24
C GLU A 140 16.56 10.51 -11.13
N LEU A 141 17.23 11.35 -10.35
CA LEU A 141 18.67 11.26 -10.09
C LEU A 141 19.00 9.95 -9.36
N ILE A 142 18.29 9.67 -8.26
CA ILE A 142 18.53 8.47 -7.45
C ILE A 142 18.25 7.22 -8.28
N GLY A 143 17.18 7.21 -9.08
CA GLY A 143 16.89 6.11 -9.99
C GLY A 143 18.02 5.87 -11.00
N ARG A 144 18.62 6.93 -11.58
CA ARG A 144 19.77 6.82 -12.49
C ARG A 144 21.01 6.31 -11.75
N GLN A 145 21.31 6.77 -10.55
CA GLN A 145 22.41 6.27 -9.73
C GLN A 145 22.24 4.78 -9.39
N LEU A 146 21.03 4.37 -8.95
CA LEU A 146 20.70 2.96 -8.69
C LEU A 146 20.87 2.12 -9.96
N SER A 147 20.45 2.62 -11.13
CA SER A 147 20.62 1.89 -12.38
C SER A 147 22.08 1.60 -12.72
N LEU A 148 23.01 2.48 -12.33
CA LEU A 148 24.45 2.24 -12.51
C LEU A 148 24.95 1.12 -11.59
N ILE A 149 24.57 1.11 -10.32
CA ILE A 149 24.89 0.02 -9.38
C ILE A 149 24.37 -1.32 -9.90
N LEU A 150 23.10 -1.36 -10.36
CA LEU A 150 22.51 -2.59 -10.90
C LEU A 150 23.18 -3.05 -12.20
N ARG A 151 23.59 -2.11 -13.04
CA ARG A 151 24.40 -2.45 -14.24
C ARG A 151 25.74 -3.04 -13.88
N ASP A 152 26.36 -2.57 -12.82
CA ASP A 152 27.62 -3.12 -12.34
C ASP A 152 27.43 -4.53 -11.77
N ALA A 153 26.36 -4.80 -11.02
CA ALA A 153 25.97 -6.15 -10.62
C ALA A 153 25.75 -7.09 -11.82
N ILE A 154 25.06 -6.60 -12.87
CA ILE A 154 24.83 -7.37 -14.11
C ILE A 154 26.14 -7.65 -14.85
N LYS A 155 27.07 -6.70 -14.92
CA LYS A 155 28.40 -6.90 -15.50
C LYS A 155 29.24 -7.91 -14.71
N MET A 156 29.03 -8.02 -13.39
CA MET A 156 29.64 -9.05 -12.56
C MET A 156 29.10 -10.46 -12.86
N GLY A 157 27.94 -10.58 -13.50
CA GLY A 157 27.33 -11.87 -13.87
C GLY A 157 25.90 -12.06 -13.36
N THR A 158 25.37 -11.15 -12.53
CA THR A 158 24.00 -11.28 -12.02
C THR A 158 22.98 -11.23 -13.15
N SER A 159 22.07 -12.21 -13.19
CA SER A 159 20.95 -12.17 -14.13
C SER A 159 20.01 -11.02 -13.78
N VAL A 160 19.64 -10.21 -14.77
CA VAL A 160 18.67 -9.11 -14.58
C VAL A 160 17.32 -9.60 -14.04
N LYS A 161 16.95 -10.85 -14.32
CA LYS A 161 15.72 -11.50 -13.81
C LYS A 161 15.77 -11.79 -12.31
N ASN A 162 16.97 -11.87 -11.74
CA ASN A 162 17.18 -12.12 -10.31
C ASN A 162 17.16 -10.84 -9.47
N ILE A 163 16.88 -9.68 -10.10
CA ILE A 163 16.78 -8.39 -9.42
C ILE A 163 15.32 -8.14 -9.04
N HIS A 164 15.09 -7.90 -7.73
CA HIS A 164 13.81 -7.50 -7.16
C HIS A 164 13.98 -6.18 -6.42
N MET A 165 13.34 -5.11 -6.91
CA MET A 165 13.32 -3.81 -6.24
C MET A 165 12.04 -3.67 -5.41
N ILE A 166 12.17 -3.24 -4.17
CA ILE A 166 11.08 -3.01 -3.22
C ILE A 166 11.12 -1.55 -2.81
N GLY A 167 10.18 -0.76 -3.30
CA GLY A 167 10.14 0.68 -3.07
C GLY A 167 8.90 1.10 -2.28
N PHE A 168 9.11 1.86 -1.20
CA PHE A 168 8.05 2.43 -0.39
C PHE A 168 7.79 3.89 -0.77
N SER A 169 6.51 4.27 -0.96
CA SER A 169 6.10 5.65 -1.20
C SER A 169 6.83 6.26 -2.42
N LEU A 170 7.62 7.33 -2.25
CA LEU A 170 8.49 7.89 -3.29
C LEU A 170 9.54 6.88 -3.77
N GLY A 171 9.98 5.95 -2.92
CA GLY A 171 10.93 4.88 -3.29
C GLY A 171 10.39 3.94 -4.37
N ALA A 172 9.07 3.74 -4.45
CA ALA A 172 8.44 3.00 -5.55
C ALA A 172 8.69 3.66 -6.91
N HIS A 173 8.64 4.99 -6.95
CA HIS A 173 8.92 5.74 -8.16
C HIS A 173 10.41 5.82 -8.49
N VAL A 174 11.30 5.78 -7.46
CA VAL A 174 12.75 5.59 -7.67
C VAL A 174 13.02 4.26 -8.39
N ALA A 175 12.38 3.17 -7.96
CA ALA A 175 12.50 1.86 -8.59
C ALA A 175 12.06 1.91 -10.08
N GLY A 176 10.91 2.55 -10.38
CA GLY A 176 10.44 2.77 -11.75
C GLY A 176 11.44 3.56 -12.59
N CYS A 177 12.00 4.67 -12.06
CA CYS A 177 13.01 5.45 -12.76
C CYS A 177 14.30 4.65 -13.02
N ALA A 178 14.73 3.82 -12.06
CA ALA A 178 15.91 2.97 -12.24
C ALA A 178 15.69 1.92 -13.35
N SER A 179 14.52 1.29 -13.33
CA SER A 179 14.17 0.31 -14.37
C SER A 179 14.05 0.94 -15.76
N GLU A 180 13.47 2.12 -15.88
CA GLU A 180 13.40 2.83 -17.16
C GLU A 180 14.78 3.07 -17.78
N MET A 181 15.79 3.38 -16.94
CA MET A 181 17.18 3.52 -17.38
C MET A 181 17.80 2.18 -17.82
N LEU A 182 17.43 1.08 -17.18
CA LEU A 182 17.85 -0.27 -17.56
C LEU A 182 17.18 -0.71 -18.86
N LYS A 183 15.87 -0.46 -19.04
CA LYS A 183 15.13 -0.74 -20.29
C LYS A 183 15.76 -0.06 -21.51
N GLY A 184 16.28 1.15 -21.35
CA GLY A 184 17.03 1.83 -22.41
C GLY A 184 18.26 1.06 -22.90
N ASN A 185 18.72 0.05 -22.14
CA ASN A 185 19.79 -0.88 -22.49
C ASN A 185 19.27 -2.32 -22.74
N ASN A 186 17.99 -2.52 -23.02
CA ASN A 186 17.30 -3.80 -23.18
C ASN A 186 17.39 -4.73 -21.94
N LEU A 187 17.49 -4.16 -20.75
CA LEU A 187 17.56 -4.87 -19.48
C LEU A 187 16.25 -4.65 -18.73
N LEU A 188 15.43 -5.69 -18.62
CA LEU A 188 14.17 -5.64 -17.86
C LEU A 188 14.30 -6.48 -16.59
N VAL A 189 14.22 -5.83 -15.43
CA VAL A 189 14.34 -6.48 -14.11
C VAL A 189 13.24 -7.50 -13.86
N GLY A 190 13.52 -8.51 -13.01
CA GLY A 190 12.59 -9.58 -12.74
C GLY A 190 11.32 -9.10 -12.01
N ARG A 191 11.48 -8.31 -10.94
CA ARG A 191 10.34 -7.87 -10.13
C ARG A 191 10.51 -6.47 -9.55
N ILE A 192 9.41 -5.72 -9.48
CA ILE A 192 9.27 -4.51 -8.65
C ILE A 192 8.05 -4.66 -7.77
N THR A 193 8.23 -4.48 -6.45
CA THR A 193 7.12 -4.35 -5.50
C THR A 193 6.99 -2.89 -5.09
N GLY A 194 5.85 -2.28 -5.39
CA GLY A 194 5.50 -0.93 -4.95
C GLY A 194 4.68 -0.97 -3.65
N LEU A 195 5.23 -0.43 -2.58
CA LEU A 195 4.58 -0.36 -1.28
C LEU A 195 3.93 1.02 -1.11
N ASP A 196 2.63 1.09 -1.28
CA ASP A 196 1.80 2.30 -1.28
C ASP A 196 2.45 3.45 -2.05
N PRO A 197 2.61 3.31 -3.39
CA PRO A 197 3.32 4.30 -4.21
C PRO A 197 2.75 5.70 -4.05
N ALA A 198 3.62 6.70 -3.87
CA ALA A 198 3.23 8.07 -3.56
C ALA A 198 2.26 8.67 -4.57
N SER A 199 1.20 9.33 -4.07
CA SER A 199 0.13 9.94 -4.86
C SER A 199 0.42 11.38 -5.29
N PRO A 200 0.87 12.29 -4.40
CA PRO A 200 1.04 13.69 -4.76
C PRO A 200 2.04 13.84 -5.92
N PHE A 201 1.62 14.57 -6.97
CA PHE A 201 2.34 14.78 -8.24
C PHE A 201 2.42 13.57 -9.20
N PHE A 202 1.88 12.40 -8.84
CA PHE A 202 1.92 11.20 -9.67
C PHE A 202 0.55 10.75 -10.21
N LYS A 203 -0.54 11.32 -9.70
CA LYS A 203 -1.91 11.02 -10.16
C LYS A 203 -2.13 11.37 -11.62
N ASN A 204 -1.63 12.53 -12.08
CA ASN A 204 -1.91 13.07 -13.41
C ASN A 204 -0.73 12.86 -14.36
N HIS A 205 -0.95 12.14 -15.47
CA HIS A 205 0.03 11.94 -16.55
C HIS A 205 0.50 13.25 -17.21
N LEU A 206 -0.33 14.30 -17.20
CA LEU A 206 0.03 15.62 -17.73
C LEU A 206 1.10 16.31 -16.88
N ILE A 207 1.16 15.99 -15.59
CA ILE A 207 2.12 16.59 -14.65
C ILE A 207 3.44 15.83 -14.69
N ARG A 208 3.41 14.49 -14.80
CA ARG A 208 4.61 13.67 -14.79
C ARG A 208 4.62 12.65 -15.92
N GLN A 209 5.74 12.59 -16.65
CA GLN A 209 5.95 11.62 -17.72
C GLN A 209 5.95 10.19 -17.16
N ARG A 210 5.51 9.22 -17.98
CA ARG A 210 5.46 7.80 -17.61
C ARG A 210 6.81 7.26 -17.17
N SER A 211 7.89 7.61 -17.86
CA SER A 211 9.28 7.22 -17.55
C SER A 211 9.84 7.79 -16.23
N LYS A 212 9.06 8.60 -15.50
CA LYS A 212 9.48 9.22 -14.24
C LYS A 212 8.64 8.76 -13.05
N LYS A 213 7.97 7.64 -13.15
CA LYS A 213 7.17 7.01 -12.10
C LYS A 213 7.03 5.52 -12.39
N LEU A 214 6.74 4.74 -11.36
CA LEU A 214 6.47 3.31 -11.51
C LEU A 214 5.23 3.06 -12.38
N ASP A 215 5.35 2.09 -13.29
CA ASP A 215 4.24 1.52 -14.04
C ASP A 215 4.47 0.02 -14.36
N ILE A 216 3.43 -0.62 -14.89
CA ILE A 216 3.41 -2.05 -15.18
C ILE A 216 4.56 -2.50 -16.13
N SER A 217 5.08 -1.61 -16.99
CA SER A 217 6.14 -1.96 -17.95
C SER A 217 7.54 -1.95 -17.36
N ASP A 218 7.69 -1.62 -16.08
CA ASP A 218 9.00 -1.43 -15.45
C ASP A 218 9.68 -2.72 -15.00
N ALA A 219 8.96 -3.85 -14.95
CA ALA A 219 9.54 -5.16 -14.64
C ALA A 219 8.80 -6.28 -15.37
N GLN A 220 9.37 -7.50 -15.35
CA GLN A 220 8.65 -8.68 -15.82
C GLN A 220 7.42 -8.96 -14.94
N PHE A 221 7.53 -8.62 -13.64
CA PHE A 221 6.44 -8.68 -12.69
C PHE A 221 6.44 -7.42 -11.80
N VAL A 222 5.35 -6.68 -11.81
CA VAL A 222 5.11 -5.53 -10.93
C VAL A 222 3.92 -5.86 -10.04
N ASP A 223 4.10 -5.81 -8.73
CA ASP A 223 3.05 -5.97 -7.74
C ASP A 223 3.00 -4.76 -6.79
N ILE A 224 1.79 -4.38 -6.42
CA ILE A 224 1.55 -3.17 -5.63
C ILE A 224 0.71 -3.51 -4.41
N ILE A 225 1.05 -2.93 -3.27
CA ILE A 225 0.23 -2.97 -2.05
C ILE A 225 -0.27 -1.55 -1.78
N HIS A 226 -1.59 -1.34 -1.87
CA HIS A 226 -2.26 -0.06 -1.63
C HIS A 226 -2.85 -0.03 -0.22
N THR A 227 -2.39 0.89 0.63
CA THR A 227 -2.85 0.94 2.04
C THR A 227 -3.41 2.29 2.47
N ASP A 228 -3.03 3.39 1.79
CA ASP A 228 -3.48 4.75 2.11
C ASP A 228 -3.84 5.51 0.84
N GLY A 229 -4.58 4.82 -0.04
CA GLY A 229 -4.98 5.38 -1.32
C GLY A 229 -6.12 6.37 -1.20
N SER A 230 -6.06 7.47 -1.97
CA SER A 230 -7.09 8.49 -2.01
C SER A 230 -7.52 8.81 -3.44
N GLU A 231 -8.79 9.12 -3.64
CA GLU A 231 -9.32 9.66 -4.89
C GLU A 231 -9.00 11.16 -5.05
N THR A 232 -8.96 11.88 -3.93
CA THR A 232 -8.63 13.31 -3.89
C THR A 232 -7.12 13.52 -3.71
N LEU A 233 -6.67 14.77 -3.81
CA LEU A 233 -5.26 15.12 -3.53
C LEU A 233 -4.99 15.29 -2.03
N THR A 234 -6.04 15.26 -1.21
CA THR A 234 -6.02 15.70 0.19
C THR A 234 -6.08 14.58 1.21
N ASP A 235 -6.59 13.40 0.83
CA ASP A 235 -7.09 12.43 1.82
C ASP A 235 -6.20 11.18 2.00
N GLY A 236 -5.02 11.11 1.39
CA GLY A 236 -4.09 9.99 1.53
C GLY A 236 -2.79 10.20 0.77
N PHE A 237 -1.74 9.50 1.21
CA PHE A 237 -0.40 9.61 0.63
C PHE A 237 -0.21 8.70 -0.59
N GLY A 238 -0.96 7.61 -0.69
CA GLY A 238 -0.84 6.58 -1.70
C GLY A 238 -1.74 6.76 -2.93
N LEU A 239 -1.40 6.06 -4.02
CA LEU A 239 -2.24 5.95 -5.22
C LEU A 239 -3.31 4.86 -5.01
N LEU A 240 -4.58 5.18 -5.27
CA LEU A 240 -5.69 4.21 -5.15
C LEU A 240 -5.97 3.43 -6.43
N ARG A 241 -5.35 3.77 -7.52
CA ARG A 241 -5.60 3.09 -8.81
C ARG A 241 -4.66 1.92 -9.04
N PRO A 242 -5.11 0.85 -9.71
CA PRO A 242 -4.24 -0.23 -10.14
C PRO A 242 -3.14 0.28 -11.07
N MET A 243 -1.92 -0.24 -10.90
CA MET A 243 -0.76 0.14 -11.70
C MET A 243 0.28 -0.97 -11.88
N GLY A 244 0.04 -2.15 -11.31
CA GLY A 244 0.86 -3.35 -11.42
C GLY A 244 0.25 -4.43 -12.32
N HIS A 245 0.92 -5.57 -12.43
CA HIS A 245 0.34 -6.82 -12.92
C HIS A 245 -0.59 -7.41 -11.87
N VAL A 246 -0.24 -7.21 -10.60
CA VAL A 246 -1.06 -7.57 -9.43
C VAL A 246 -1.13 -6.36 -8.51
N ASP A 247 -2.35 -5.97 -8.16
CA ASP A 247 -2.61 -4.89 -7.22
C ASP A 247 -3.39 -5.43 -6.02
N PHE A 248 -2.85 -5.29 -4.83
CA PHE A 248 -3.48 -5.68 -3.57
C PHE A 248 -4.08 -4.47 -2.86
N PHE A 249 -5.32 -4.62 -2.41
CA PHE A 249 -6.04 -3.60 -1.64
C PHE A 249 -6.46 -4.16 -0.27
N PRO A 250 -5.52 -4.28 0.70
CA PRO A 250 -5.88 -4.68 2.06
C PRO A 250 -6.87 -3.67 2.65
N ASN A 251 -7.96 -4.19 3.21
CA ASN A 251 -9.06 -3.40 3.82
C ASN A 251 -9.62 -2.31 2.90
N GLY A 252 -9.58 -2.57 1.57
CA GLY A 252 -10.04 -1.63 0.55
C GLY A 252 -9.01 -0.60 0.11
N GLY A 253 -7.78 -0.63 0.65
CA GLY A 253 -6.66 0.18 0.21
C GLY A 253 -6.67 1.65 0.64
N ARG A 254 -7.53 2.04 1.61
CA ARG A 254 -7.70 3.45 2.04
C ARG A 254 -7.29 3.69 3.48
N GLU A 255 -7.91 2.99 4.39
CA GLU A 255 -7.70 3.08 5.84
C GLU A 255 -7.41 1.68 6.37
N GLN A 256 -6.46 1.59 7.29
CA GLN A 256 -6.09 0.31 7.84
C GLN A 256 -6.61 0.15 9.27
N PRO A 257 -7.04 -1.05 9.68
CA PRO A 257 -7.47 -1.31 11.04
C PRO A 257 -6.40 -0.87 12.07
N GLY A 258 -6.84 -0.26 13.17
CA GLY A 258 -5.94 0.26 14.21
C GLY A 258 -5.23 1.58 13.87
N CYS A 259 -5.49 2.17 12.69
CA CYS A 259 -4.99 3.49 12.31
C CYS A 259 -6.06 4.57 12.51
N THR A 260 -5.65 5.75 12.98
CA THR A 260 -6.49 6.93 13.19
C THR A 260 -5.92 8.13 12.42
N ASP A 261 -5.71 7.95 11.11
CA ASP A 261 -5.09 8.98 10.26
C ASP A 261 -6.00 10.22 10.15
N VAL A 262 -5.42 11.40 10.37
CA VAL A 262 -6.15 12.67 10.23
C VAL A 262 -6.08 13.13 8.77
N LYS A 263 -7.15 12.93 8.03
CA LYS A 263 -7.22 13.11 6.57
C LYS A 263 -6.80 14.49 6.05
N ASN A 264 -7.02 15.57 6.82
CA ASN A 264 -6.68 16.94 6.40
C ASN A 264 -5.19 17.29 6.56
N SER A 265 -4.37 16.41 7.13
CA SER A 265 -2.98 16.71 7.45
C SER A 265 -2.00 16.51 6.29
N VAL A 266 -2.40 15.77 5.24
CA VAL A 266 -1.53 15.44 4.10
C VAL A 266 -1.07 16.70 3.34
N ILE A 267 -1.97 17.65 3.06
CA ILE A 267 -1.61 18.93 2.43
C ILE A 267 -0.80 19.80 3.39
N VAL A 268 -1.24 19.89 4.65
CA VAL A 268 -0.61 20.74 5.66
C VAL A 268 0.83 20.27 5.92
N SER A 269 1.06 18.97 6.07
CA SER A 269 2.41 18.42 6.27
C SER A 269 3.33 18.57 5.04
N HIS A 270 2.76 18.60 3.82
CA HIS A 270 3.52 18.80 2.58
C HIS A 270 3.88 20.26 2.33
N LEU A 271 3.07 21.21 2.79
CA LEU A 271 3.27 22.65 2.59
C LEU A 271 4.08 23.32 3.70
N ASN A 272 3.97 22.82 4.93
CA ASN A 272 4.54 23.52 6.11
C ASN A 272 5.94 23.06 6.54
N GLU A 273 6.63 22.19 5.79
CA GLU A 273 7.98 21.68 6.12
C GLU A 273 8.11 21.02 7.52
N GLU A 274 7.01 20.85 8.25
CA GLU A 274 6.96 20.20 9.55
C GLU A 274 7.28 18.71 9.46
N SER A 275 7.82 18.15 10.52
CA SER A 275 8.10 16.72 10.61
C SER A 275 6.79 15.94 10.37
N LEU A 276 6.81 15.01 9.41
CA LEU A 276 5.68 14.09 9.21
C LEU A 276 5.50 13.31 10.51
N ASP A 277 4.46 13.63 11.27
CA ASP A 277 4.13 12.85 12.45
C ASP A 277 3.79 11.41 11.98
N ARG A 278 4.48 10.42 12.52
CA ARG A 278 4.26 9.00 12.17
C ARG A 278 2.83 8.55 12.47
N SER A 279 2.14 9.21 13.39
CA SER A 279 0.73 8.97 13.70
C SER A 279 -0.20 9.35 12.54
N VAL A 280 0.19 10.34 11.73
CA VAL A 280 -0.58 10.84 10.57
C VAL A 280 -0.45 9.95 9.33
N ALA A 281 0.59 9.10 9.28
CA ALA A 281 0.89 8.25 8.15
C ALA A 281 0.75 6.74 8.49
N CYS A 282 -0.04 6.39 9.49
CA CYS A 282 -0.19 5.03 9.97
C CYS A 282 -0.60 4.07 8.85
N SER A 283 -1.68 4.37 8.12
CA SER A 283 -2.16 3.53 7.01
C SER A 283 -1.12 3.44 5.89
N HIS A 284 -0.41 4.52 5.59
CA HIS A 284 0.67 4.54 4.61
C HIS A 284 1.81 3.59 4.98
N LEU A 285 2.24 3.62 6.25
CA LEU A 285 3.31 2.76 6.78
C LEU A 285 2.91 1.27 6.85
N ARG A 286 1.61 0.95 6.87
CA ARG A 286 1.13 -0.44 6.86
C ARG A 286 1.62 -1.23 5.66
N ALA A 287 1.79 -0.62 4.49
CA ALA A 287 2.30 -1.31 3.31
C ALA A 287 3.69 -1.91 3.56
N TRP A 288 4.58 -1.16 4.22
CA TRP A 288 5.89 -1.64 4.62
C TRP A 288 5.80 -2.76 5.66
N LYS A 289 4.99 -2.55 6.71
CA LYS A 289 4.81 -3.53 7.78
C LYS A 289 4.24 -4.86 7.25
N PHE A 290 3.22 -4.81 6.41
CA PHE A 290 2.65 -6.00 5.77
C PHE A 290 3.68 -6.73 4.90
N PHE A 291 4.50 -5.99 4.15
CA PHE A 291 5.53 -6.61 3.33
C PHE A 291 6.59 -7.31 4.19
N VAL A 292 7.11 -6.67 5.24
CA VAL A 292 8.09 -7.28 6.15
C VAL A 292 7.49 -8.50 6.86
N GLU A 293 6.25 -8.40 7.36
CA GLU A 293 5.57 -9.55 7.95
C GLU A 293 5.38 -10.69 6.95
N SER A 294 5.09 -10.38 5.68
CA SER A 294 4.96 -11.39 4.63
C SER A 294 6.26 -12.15 4.33
N ILE A 295 7.42 -11.53 4.56
CA ILE A 295 8.72 -12.22 4.51
C ILE A 295 8.84 -13.17 5.71
N GLN A 296 8.58 -12.67 6.92
CA GLN A 296 8.68 -13.44 8.17
C GLN A 296 7.66 -14.58 8.22
N SER A 297 6.50 -14.42 7.60
CA SER A 297 5.45 -15.43 7.51
C SER A 297 5.88 -16.69 6.74
N GLN A 298 6.99 -16.62 5.98
CA GLN A 298 7.57 -17.83 5.38
C GLN A 298 8.06 -18.82 6.42
N LEU A 299 8.36 -18.35 7.64
CA LEU A 299 8.77 -19.15 8.79
C LEU A 299 7.59 -19.45 9.74
N LYS A 300 6.40 -18.88 9.47
CA LYS A 300 5.17 -19.01 10.28
C LYS A 300 4.03 -19.57 9.43
N LYS A 301 2.91 -19.95 10.05
CA LYS A 301 1.76 -20.49 9.33
C LYS A 301 0.84 -19.39 8.73
N CYS A 302 0.80 -18.22 9.37
CA CYS A 302 -0.08 -17.14 8.96
C CYS A 302 0.34 -16.52 7.62
N LYS A 303 -0.62 -16.30 6.71
CA LYS A 303 -0.40 -15.78 5.35
C LYS A 303 -1.41 -14.68 5.01
N PHE A 304 -1.00 -13.78 4.12
CA PHE A 304 -1.86 -12.74 3.57
C PHE A 304 -2.58 -13.24 2.31
N GLY A 305 -3.53 -14.17 2.48
CA GLY A 305 -4.35 -14.66 1.37
C GLY A 305 -5.25 -13.57 0.81
N ALA A 306 -5.33 -13.45 -0.52
CA ALA A 306 -6.08 -12.42 -1.21
C ALA A 306 -6.96 -13.01 -2.32
N TRP A 307 -8.15 -12.40 -2.55
CA TRP A 307 -9.18 -12.87 -3.48
C TRP A 307 -9.62 -11.76 -4.43
N PRO A 308 -10.01 -12.10 -5.66
CA PRO A 308 -10.61 -11.13 -6.57
C PRO A 308 -12.03 -10.76 -6.14
N CYS A 309 -12.43 -9.51 -6.41
CA CYS A 309 -13.81 -9.04 -6.26
C CYS A 309 -14.15 -8.12 -7.43
N SER A 310 -15.02 -8.56 -8.32
CA SER A 310 -15.32 -7.84 -9.57
C SER A 310 -16.02 -6.51 -9.35
N GLN A 311 -16.77 -6.36 -8.27
CA GLN A 311 -17.47 -5.15 -7.89
C GLN A 311 -16.61 -4.19 -7.06
N GLY A 312 -15.40 -4.58 -6.70
CA GLY A 312 -14.42 -3.72 -6.05
C GLY A 312 -14.40 -3.78 -4.52
N ALA A 313 -13.67 -2.82 -3.93
CA ALA A 313 -13.34 -2.81 -2.51
C ALA A 313 -14.57 -2.79 -1.58
N ASN A 314 -15.58 -1.99 -1.91
CA ASN A 314 -16.77 -1.85 -1.07
C ASN A 314 -17.53 -3.17 -0.95
N ASP A 315 -17.66 -3.93 -2.04
CA ASP A 315 -18.37 -5.19 -2.02
C ASP A 315 -17.56 -6.30 -1.35
N PHE A 316 -16.22 -6.26 -1.47
CA PHE A 316 -15.36 -7.11 -0.66
C PHE A 316 -15.55 -6.85 0.84
N LEU A 317 -15.46 -5.59 1.27
CA LEU A 317 -15.64 -5.22 2.68
C LEU A 317 -17.04 -5.54 3.22
N ARG A 318 -18.06 -5.44 2.37
CA ARG A 318 -19.43 -5.86 2.69
C ARG A 318 -19.63 -7.38 2.65
N GLY A 319 -18.59 -8.17 2.33
CA GLY A 319 -18.65 -9.62 2.31
C GLY A 319 -19.40 -10.25 1.14
N TYR A 320 -19.73 -9.50 0.08
CA TYR A 320 -20.34 -10.05 -1.13
C TYR A 320 -19.38 -10.94 -1.93
N CYS A 321 -18.07 -10.68 -1.82
CA CYS A 321 -17.03 -11.53 -2.39
C CYS A 321 -16.32 -12.38 -1.32
N PHE A 322 -17.02 -12.73 -0.24
CA PHE A 322 -16.45 -13.52 0.84
C PHE A 322 -15.98 -14.90 0.34
N PRO A 323 -14.73 -15.29 0.60
CA PRO A 323 -14.21 -16.56 0.13
C PRO A 323 -14.90 -17.74 0.82
N GLN A 324 -15.36 -18.70 0.02
CA GLN A 324 -15.98 -19.94 0.52
C GLN A 324 -15.02 -21.14 0.52
N LYS A 325 -13.74 -20.89 0.29
CA LYS A 325 -12.68 -21.92 0.27
C LYS A 325 -11.41 -21.35 0.88
N MET A 326 -10.66 -22.17 1.60
CA MET A 326 -9.37 -21.79 2.19
C MET A 326 -8.29 -21.46 1.15
N SER A 327 -8.42 -21.97 -0.10
CA SER A 327 -7.44 -21.67 -1.14
C SER A 327 -7.61 -20.24 -1.63
N PHE A 328 -6.55 -19.47 -1.61
CA PHE A 328 -6.51 -18.13 -2.18
C PHE A 328 -5.72 -18.14 -3.49
N PRO A 329 -6.17 -17.40 -4.52
CA PRO A 329 -5.48 -17.32 -5.80
C PRO A 329 -4.19 -16.50 -5.78
N GLN A 330 -4.02 -15.62 -4.79
CA GLN A 330 -2.81 -14.81 -4.58
C GLN A 330 -2.45 -14.70 -3.10
N GLU A 331 -1.15 -14.56 -2.82
CA GLU A 331 -0.62 -14.21 -1.50
C GLU A 331 0.03 -12.82 -1.58
N MET A 332 -0.46 -11.85 -0.82
CA MET A 332 0.09 -10.50 -0.81
C MET A 332 1.48 -10.48 -0.18
N GLY A 333 2.41 -9.72 -0.80
CA GLY A 333 3.73 -9.47 -0.27
C GLY A 333 4.82 -10.33 -0.91
N TYR A 334 5.71 -10.91 -0.11
CA TYR A 334 6.94 -11.55 -0.61
C TYR A 334 6.67 -12.68 -1.61
N LYS A 335 5.62 -13.48 -1.40
CA LYS A 335 5.25 -14.64 -2.25
C LYS A 335 4.27 -14.30 -3.38
N ALA A 336 3.91 -13.04 -3.58
CA ALA A 336 3.12 -12.66 -4.75
C ALA A 336 3.81 -13.12 -6.05
N ASN A 337 3.00 -13.59 -7.01
CA ASN A 337 3.48 -14.20 -8.24
C ASN A 337 2.65 -13.76 -9.45
N SER A 338 3.18 -14.01 -10.65
CA SER A 338 2.58 -13.59 -11.92
C SER A 338 1.53 -14.57 -12.49
N ALA A 339 1.24 -15.69 -11.81
CA ALA A 339 0.33 -16.72 -12.33
C ALA A 339 -1.12 -16.23 -12.42
N ASN A 340 -1.55 -15.44 -11.43
CA ASN A 340 -2.88 -14.81 -11.44
C ASN A 340 -2.70 -13.31 -11.35
N GLN A 341 -3.06 -12.59 -12.40
CA GLN A 341 -2.93 -11.13 -12.48
C GLN A 341 -4.27 -10.44 -12.23
N GLY A 342 -4.21 -9.17 -11.85
CA GLY A 342 -5.38 -8.34 -11.61
C GLY A 342 -5.43 -7.74 -10.21
N ILE A 343 -6.65 -7.46 -9.77
CA ILE A 343 -6.94 -6.75 -8.51
C ILE A 343 -7.39 -7.77 -7.46
N PHE A 344 -6.75 -7.71 -6.29
CA PHE A 344 -7.04 -8.61 -5.18
C PHE A 344 -7.30 -7.84 -3.89
N TYR A 345 -8.22 -8.36 -3.10
CA TYR A 345 -8.63 -7.79 -1.83
C TYR A 345 -8.38 -8.79 -0.70
N LEU A 346 -8.09 -8.27 0.49
CA LEU A 346 -7.94 -9.06 1.71
C LEU A 346 -8.28 -8.19 2.93
N ALA A 347 -8.63 -8.84 4.02
CA ALA A 347 -8.72 -8.21 5.32
C ALA A 347 -7.43 -8.46 6.11
N THR A 348 -7.03 -7.51 6.94
CA THR A 348 -5.92 -7.63 7.88
C THR A 348 -6.35 -7.27 9.28
N ARG A 349 -5.60 -7.70 10.29
CA ARG A 349 -5.84 -7.34 11.69
C ARG A 349 -5.35 -5.92 11.99
N ALA A 350 -5.80 -5.39 13.12
CA ALA A 350 -5.37 -4.09 13.63
C ALA A 350 -3.94 -4.09 14.16
N ASP A 351 -3.54 -5.19 14.80
CA ASP A 351 -2.27 -5.36 15.50
C ASP A 351 -1.46 -6.53 14.93
N GLU A 352 -0.16 -6.54 15.21
CA GLU A 352 0.74 -7.63 14.82
C GLU A 352 0.42 -8.95 15.57
N PRO A 353 0.46 -10.08 14.88
CA PRO A 353 0.63 -10.21 13.43
C PRO A 353 -0.59 -9.67 12.68
N TYR A 354 -0.37 -8.95 11.58
CA TYR A 354 -1.46 -8.35 10.78
C TYR A 354 -2.18 -9.37 9.89
N CYS A 355 -1.53 -10.45 9.54
CA CYS A 355 -2.18 -11.56 8.83
C CYS A 355 -3.21 -12.24 9.74
N GLY A 356 -4.22 -12.87 9.15
CA GLY A 356 -5.27 -13.59 9.88
C GLY A 356 -6.22 -14.31 8.95
N ASP A 357 -7.06 -15.16 9.53
CA ASP A 357 -8.16 -15.80 8.84
C ASP A 357 -9.25 -14.78 8.53
N VAL A 358 -9.77 -14.81 7.30
CA VAL A 358 -10.86 -13.91 6.90
C VAL A 358 -12.18 -14.42 7.47
N VAL A 359 -12.91 -13.52 8.12
CA VAL A 359 -14.22 -13.78 8.72
C VAL A 359 -15.24 -12.75 8.23
N ARG A 360 -16.51 -13.19 8.13
CA ARG A 360 -17.63 -12.33 7.77
C ARG A 360 -18.63 -12.26 8.92
N ALA A 361 -18.97 -11.05 9.34
CA ALA A 361 -20.11 -10.81 10.20
C ALA A 361 -21.34 -10.46 9.36
N SER A 362 -22.50 -10.96 9.75
CA SER A 362 -23.80 -10.50 9.23
C SER A 362 -24.77 -10.18 10.34
N ILE A 363 -25.56 -9.12 10.11
CA ILE A 363 -26.64 -8.68 10.99
C ILE A 363 -27.94 -8.77 10.22
N THR A 364 -28.92 -9.49 10.76
CA THR A 364 -30.29 -9.55 10.23
C THR A 364 -31.20 -8.74 11.13
N THR A 365 -31.92 -7.79 10.55
CA THR A 365 -32.87 -6.95 11.31
C THR A 365 -34.20 -7.66 11.54
N ALA A 366 -34.98 -7.17 12.53
CA ALA A 366 -36.31 -7.68 12.78
C ALA A 366 -37.26 -7.42 11.60
N ALA A 367 -38.12 -8.40 11.31
CA ALA A 367 -39.04 -8.34 10.17
C ALA A 367 -40.17 -7.30 10.32
N ASP A 368 -40.52 -6.96 11.58
CA ASP A 368 -41.56 -5.98 11.92
C ASP A 368 -41.01 -4.53 11.96
N ALA A 369 -39.71 -4.38 11.80
CA ALA A 369 -39.07 -3.08 11.85
C ALA A 369 -39.39 -2.25 10.60
N ASN A 370 -39.99 -1.07 10.84
CA ASN A 370 -40.15 -0.03 9.84
C ASN A 370 -38.84 0.77 9.84
N ILE A 371 -37.83 0.28 9.06
CA ILE A 371 -36.48 0.78 9.19
C ILE A 371 -36.25 1.94 8.22
N TYR A 372 -35.89 3.09 8.78
CA TYR A 372 -35.24 4.21 8.08
C TYR A 372 -34.00 4.56 8.89
N THR A 373 -32.86 4.06 8.46
CA THR A 373 -31.62 4.22 9.22
C THR A 373 -30.42 4.44 8.33
N SER A 374 -29.49 5.28 8.76
CA SER A 374 -28.15 5.41 8.17
C SER A 374 -27.16 5.50 9.32
N GLY A 375 -26.37 4.44 9.48
CA GLY A 375 -25.44 4.35 10.58
C GLY A 375 -24.44 3.23 10.44
N ILE A 376 -23.60 3.07 11.45
CA ILE A 376 -22.63 2.00 11.57
C ILE A 376 -22.92 1.22 12.84
N LEU A 377 -23.13 -0.07 12.71
CA LEU A 377 -23.10 -1.01 13.81
C LEU A 377 -21.66 -1.48 14.00
N TYR A 378 -21.11 -1.19 15.16
CA TYR A 378 -19.83 -1.73 15.63
C TYR A 378 -20.14 -3.06 16.34
N LEU A 379 -19.48 -4.12 15.88
CA LEU A 379 -19.51 -5.43 16.50
C LEU A 379 -18.08 -5.84 16.82
N ASP A 380 -17.76 -5.79 18.09
CA ASP A 380 -16.50 -6.28 18.63
C ASP A 380 -16.68 -7.72 19.08
N ILE A 381 -15.86 -8.63 18.61
CA ILE A 381 -15.90 -10.04 19.02
C ILE A 381 -14.59 -10.48 19.66
N GLU A 382 -14.73 -11.33 20.65
CA GLU A 382 -13.64 -11.95 21.36
C GLU A 382 -13.84 -13.48 21.40
N VAL A 383 -12.81 -14.20 21.04
CA VAL A 383 -12.79 -15.67 21.10
C VAL A 383 -11.48 -16.09 21.74
N GLN A 384 -11.53 -16.57 22.99
CA GLN A 384 -10.37 -16.78 23.82
C GLN A 384 -9.51 -15.49 23.90
N GLU A 385 -8.30 -15.47 23.34
CA GLU A 385 -7.42 -14.30 23.32
C GLU A 385 -7.47 -13.55 21.97
N ALA A 386 -8.18 -14.11 20.96
CA ALA A 386 -8.30 -13.48 19.65
C ALA A 386 -9.43 -12.45 19.66
N PHE A 387 -9.14 -11.25 19.13
CA PHE A 387 -10.05 -10.13 19.07
C PHE A 387 -10.15 -9.57 17.65
N THR A 388 -11.36 -9.17 17.23
CA THR A 388 -11.55 -8.38 16.01
C THR A 388 -12.81 -7.52 16.09
N SER A 389 -12.83 -6.45 15.28
CA SER A 389 -13.92 -5.49 15.21
C SER A 389 -14.49 -5.41 13.80
N PHE A 390 -15.80 -5.37 13.69
CA PHE A 390 -16.55 -5.14 12.45
C PHE A 390 -17.22 -3.77 12.49
N LYS A 391 -17.16 -3.08 11.34
CA LYS A 391 -17.89 -1.82 11.10
C LYS A 391 -18.95 -2.08 10.04
N ILE A 392 -20.12 -2.53 10.48
CA ILE A 392 -21.21 -2.95 9.58
C ILE A 392 -22.06 -1.71 9.25
N ARG A 393 -21.99 -1.27 8.00
CA ARG A 393 -22.79 -0.14 7.53
C ARG A 393 -24.23 -0.57 7.28
N CYS A 394 -25.14 0.02 8.05
CA CYS A 394 -26.58 -0.18 7.96
C CYS A 394 -27.20 1.08 7.32
N ASP A 395 -27.52 1.01 6.03
CA ASP A 395 -28.03 2.15 5.26
C ASP A 395 -29.31 1.74 4.52
N VAL A 396 -30.47 2.20 5.00
CA VAL A 396 -31.80 2.01 4.41
C VAL A 396 -32.40 3.40 4.24
N ARG A 397 -32.36 3.91 3.00
CA ARG A 397 -32.75 5.30 2.68
C ARG A 397 -34.24 5.49 2.39
N GLU A 398 -34.95 4.42 2.13
CA GLU A 398 -36.40 4.42 1.92
C GLU A 398 -37.07 3.66 3.05
N GLN A 399 -38.26 4.12 3.47
CA GLN A 399 -39.04 3.45 4.48
C GLN A 399 -39.51 2.09 3.96
N SER A 400 -38.77 1.04 4.28
CA SER A 400 -39.04 -0.32 3.81
C SER A 400 -39.42 -1.19 5.00
N ARG A 401 -40.43 -2.06 4.78
CA ARG A 401 -40.81 -3.12 5.73
C ARG A 401 -40.14 -4.41 5.32
N GLY A 402 -39.57 -5.13 6.26
CA GLY A 402 -38.98 -6.44 6.04
C GLY A 402 -37.65 -6.63 6.76
N GLN A 403 -37.07 -7.79 6.57
CA GLN A 403 -35.73 -8.09 7.07
C GLN A 403 -34.68 -7.57 6.12
N PHE A 404 -33.67 -6.92 6.68
CA PHE A 404 -32.47 -6.51 5.96
C PHE A 404 -31.25 -7.24 6.53
N ILE A 405 -30.33 -7.62 5.64
CA ILE A 405 -29.08 -8.26 6.04
C ILE A 405 -27.92 -7.34 5.64
N PHE A 406 -27.11 -7.01 6.62
CA PHE A 406 -25.90 -6.23 6.42
C PHE A 406 -24.68 -7.06 6.75
N PHE A 407 -23.59 -6.83 6.02
CA PHE A 407 -22.36 -7.63 6.14
C PHE A 407 -21.15 -6.74 6.34
N ASN A 408 -20.12 -7.31 6.95
CA ASN A 408 -18.77 -6.76 6.93
C ASN A 408 -17.74 -7.88 7.05
N THR A 409 -16.57 -7.68 6.45
CA THR A 409 -15.46 -8.64 6.44
C THR A 409 -14.32 -8.07 7.28
N ALA A 410 -13.71 -8.92 8.11
CA ALA A 410 -12.54 -8.61 8.92
C ALA A 410 -11.57 -9.80 8.93
N ALA A 411 -10.44 -9.64 9.63
CA ALA A 411 -9.51 -10.74 9.88
C ALA A 411 -9.37 -10.99 11.38
N ILE A 412 -9.22 -12.26 11.74
CA ILE A 412 -8.99 -12.71 13.12
C ILE A 412 -7.87 -13.75 13.15
N ASP A 413 -7.13 -13.82 14.23
CA ASP A 413 -6.12 -14.85 14.44
C ASP A 413 -6.74 -16.09 15.08
N PHE A 414 -7.00 -17.10 14.27
CA PHE A 414 -7.45 -18.40 14.75
C PHE A 414 -6.30 -19.36 15.09
N GLU A 415 -5.02 -19.00 14.84
CA GLU A 415 -3.89 -19.85 15.22
C GLU A 415 -3.66 -19.90 16.73
N THR A 416 -4.07 -18.86 17.45
CA THR A 416 -4.11 -18.86 18.92
C THR A 416 -5.17 -19.82 19.49
N PHE A 417 -6.02 -20.36 18.63
CA PHE A 417 -7.04 -21.34 19.01
C PHE A 417 -6.39 -22.71 19.31
N THR A 418 -6.21 -23.00 20.56
CA THR A 418 -5.71 -24.31 21.04
C THR A 418 -6.80 -25.36 21.21
N GLY A 419 -8.06 -25.00 20.97
CA GLY A 419 -9.24 -25.83 21.19
C GLY A 419 -10.02 -26.23 19.93
N ASN A 420 -11.06 -27.03 20.13
CA ASN A 420 -12.00 -27.37 19.06
C ASN A 420 -12.91 -26.16 18.77
N LEU A 421 -12.75 -25.53 17.61
CA LEU A 421 -13.55 -24.37 17.16
C LEU A 421 -15.06 -24.61 17.29
N THR A 422 -15.51 -25.84 17.05
CA THR A 422 -16.94 -26.21 17.13
C THR A 422 -17.52 -26.17 18.55
N GLN A 423 -16.68 -26.10 19.58
CA GLN A 423 -17.10 -25.99 20.98
C GLN A 423 -16.90 -24.58 21.55
N SER A 424 -16.36 -23.65 20.76
CA SER A 424 -16.10 -22.29 21.23
C SER A 424 -17.36 -21.43 21.19
N VAL A 425 -17.48 -20.59 22.23
CA VAL A 425 -18.45 -19.50 22.30
C VAL A 425 -17.73 -18.23 21.91
N ILE A 426 -18.31 -17.47 20.97
CA ILE A 426 -17.83 -16.14 20.63
C ILE A 426 -18.58 -15.12 21.50
N HIS A 427 -17.84 -14.31 22.25
CA HIS A 427 -18.40 -13.19 22.99
C HIS A 427 -18.39 -11.96 22.08
N GLY A 428 -19.51 -11.25 22.03
CA GLY A 428 -19.66 -10.05 21.20
C GLY A 428 -20.20 -8.87 21.97
N VAL A 429 -19.82 -7.68 21.54
CA VAL A 429 -20.37 -6.41 22.03
C VAL A 429 -20.81 -5.60 20.82
N MET A 430 -22.08 -5.17 20.82
CA MET A 430 -22.66 -4.37 19.75
C MET A 430 -22.95 -2.95 20.21
N GLN A 431 -22.66 -1.97 19.36
CA GLN A 431 -23.05 -0.57 19.53
C GLN A 431 -23.43 0.03 18.18
N TYR A 432 -24.55 0.74 18.09
CA TYR A 432 -25.00 1.38 16.87
C TYR A 432 -24.83 2.89 16.94
N LYS A 433 -24.21 3.51 15.91
CA LYS A 433 -24.05 4.97 15.80
C LYS A 433 -24.61 5.47 14.48
N THR A 434 -25.54 6.42 14.52
CA THR A 434 -26.06 7.09 13.33
C THR A 434 -24.99 7.98 12.70
N ILE A 435 -24.97 8.04 11.36
CA ILE A 435 -24.16 9.01 10.62
C ILE A 435 -25.04 10.27 10.48
N ALA A 436 -24.64 11.37 11.13
CA ALA A 436 -25.30 12.67 10.95
C ALA A 436 -25.17 13.10 9.47
N GLU A 437 -26.29 13.31 8.79
CA GLU A 437 -26.29 14.03 7.51
C GLU A 437 -25.83 15.47 7.79
N ASN A 438 -24.94 16.02 6.93
CA ASN A 438 -24.39 17.37 7.08
C ASN A 438 -25.47 18.38 7.41
N GLU A 439 -25.27 19.21 8.45
CA GLU A 439 -26.19 20.21 9.01
C GLU A 439 -26.71 21.29 8.04
N ASN A 440 -26.36 21.23 6.75
CA ASN A 440 -26.70 22.25 5.73
C ASN A 440 -27.94 21.95 4.90
N GLU A 441 -28.64 20.82 5.09
CA GLU A 441 -29.92 20.59 4.42
C GLU A 441 -31.09 20.87 5.40
N THR A 442 -31.71 22.01 5.26
CA THR A 442 -33.03 22.33 5.83
C THR A 442 -34.11 21.45 5.17
N SER A 443 -34.08 20.16 5.47
CA SER A 443 -35.11 19.24 4.98
C SER A 443 -35.98 18.80 6.14
N THR A 444 -37.30 18.84 5.92
CA THR A 444 -38.38 18.34 6.76
C THR A 444 -38.35 16.81 6.92
N LYS A 445 -37.17 16.18 6.86
CA LYS A 445 -37.01 14.72 7.03
C LYS A 445 -37.13 14.33 8.49
N ARG A 446 -37.83 13.23 8.75
CA ARG A 446 -37.94 12.63 10.08
C ARG A 446 -36.54 12.31 10.64
N PRO A 447 -36.34 12.45 11.96
CA PRO A 447 -35.10 12.06 12.59
C PRO A 447 -34.83 10.57 12.34
N LEU A 448 -33.57 10.25 12.01
CA LEU A 448 -33.10 8.88 11.86
C LEU A 448 -33.38 8.10 13.15
N GLU A 449 -33.78 6.82 13.01
CA GLU A 449 -33.90 5.98 14.20
C GLU A 449 -32.49 5.75 14.80
N VAL A 450 -32.38 6.10 16.08
CA VAL A 450 -31.14 5.94 16.87
C VAL A 450 -31.01 4.49 17.37
N ILE A 451 -32.02 3.65 17.12
CA ILE A 451 -32.13 2.28 17.60
C ILE A 451 -32.19 1.34 16.40
N LEU A 452 -31.33 0.33 16.39
CA LEU A 452 -31.39 -0.77 15.44
C LEU A 452 -31.96 -2.03 16.12
N LYS A 453 -33.01 -2.63 15.54
CA LYS A 453 -33.56 -3.89 16.02
C LYS A 453 -32.88 -5.07 15.32
N VAL A 454 -32.13 -5.86 16.05
CA VAL A 454 -31.36 -6.99 15.55
C VAL A 454 -31.99 -8.32 15.97
N ASP A 455 -32.25 -9.20 15.01
CA ASP A 455 -32.77 -10.55 15.27
C ASP A 455 -31.67 -11.60 15.28
N ILE A 456 -30.78 -11.57 14.28
CA ILE A 456 -29.73 -12.56 14.16
C ILE A 456 -28.40 -11.87 13.91
N VAL A 457 -27.38 -12.32 14.64
CA VAL A 457 -25.97 -12.00 14.37
C VAL A 457 -25.28 -13.29 13.98
N THR A 458 -24.58 -13.28 12.86
CA THR A 458 -23.82 -14.45 12.40
C THR A 458 -22.35 -14.09 12.18
N ILE A 459 -21.45 -14.95 12.59
CA ILE A 459 -20.03 -14.95 12.22
C ILE A 459 -19.76 -16.20 11.40
N GLU A 460 -19.09 -16.04 10.27
CA GLU A 460 -18.73 -17.14 9.37
C GLU A 460 -17.26 -17.01 8.98
N ASP A 461 -16.51 -18.13 9.02
CA ASP A 461 -15.14 -18.18 8.52
C ASP A 461 -15.07 -18.72 7.08
N SER A 462 -13.93 -18.62 6.43
CA SER A 462 -13.69 -19.12 5.07
C SER A 462 -13.71 -20.66 4.95
N ARG A 463 -13.77 -21.38 6.06
CA ARG A 463 -13.90 -22.85 6.13
C ARG A 463 -15.36 -23.31 6.16
N GLY A 464 -16.30 -22.35 6.34
CA GLY A 464 -17.73 -22.62 6.49
C GLY A 464 -18.16 -22.87 7.94
N ASN A 465 -17.29 -22.64 8.92
CA ASN A 465 -17.70 -22.65 10.33
C ASN A 465 -18.57 -21.42 10.58
N ARG A 466 -19.63 -21.62 11.38
CA ARG A 466 -20.63 -20.58 11.61
C ARG A 466 -21.04 -20.53 13.07
N TRP A 467 -21.15 -19.32 13.58
CA TRP A 467 -21.64 -19.04 14.94
C TRP A 467 -22.80 -18.05 14.84
N GLU A 468 -23.84 -18.28 15.62
CA GLU A 468 -25.04 -17.46 15.59
C GLU A 468 -25.49 -17.03 17.00
N HIS A 469 -25.99 -15.81 17.06
CA HIS A 469 -26.78 -15.28 18.14
C HIS A 469 -28.21 -15.01 17.63
N HIS A 470 -29.21 -15.57 18.30
CA HIS A 470 -30.61 -15.29 18.04
C HIS A 470 -31.13 -14.37 19.15
N GLY A 471 -31.28 -13.10 18.84
CA GLY A 471 -31.83 -12.09 19.73
C GLY A 471 -33.29 -11.81 19.35
N SER A 472 -34.23 -12.06 20.25
CA SER A 472 -35.64 -11.71 20.01
C SER A 472 -35.79 -10.19 20.02
N HIS A 473 -35.57 -9.52 18.86
CA HIS A 473 -35.62 -8.06 18.69
C HIS A 473 -34.66 -7.28 19.60
N THR A 474 -33.39 -7.69 19.67
CA THR A 474 -32.39 -6.97 20.46
C THR A 474 -32.26 -5.52 19.98
N LEU A 475 -32.49 -4.58 20.89
CA LEU A 475 -32.37 -3.14 20.63
C LEU A 475 -30.92 -2.71 20.83
N VAL A 476 -30.29 -2.16 19.79
CA VAL A 476 -28.92 -1.66 19.83
C VAL A 476 -28.91 -0.15 19.63
N THR A 477 -28.30 0.57 20.57
CA THR A 477 -28.26 2.04 20.60
C THR A 477 -26.81 2.55 20.62
N SER A 478 -26.65 3.87 20.60
CA SER A 478 -25.35 4.53 20.79
C SER A 478 -24.98 4.70 22.27
N GLU A 479 -25.95 4.60 23.18
CA GLU A 479 -25.75 4.92 24.59
C GLU A 479 -25.23 3.71 25.37
N GLU A 480 -25.84 2.53 25.15
CA GLU A 480 -25.50 1.32 25.90
C GLU A 480 -25.03 0.20 24.95
N PRO A 481 -23.78 -0.28 25.10
CA PRO A 481 -23.32 -1.45 24.37
C PRO A 481 -24.05 -2.73 24.79
N VAL A 482 -24.48 -3.52 23.83
CA VAL A 482 -25.20 -4.78 24.05
C VAL A 482 -24.24 -5.96 23.96
N LYS A 483 -24.16 -6.76 25.04
CA LYS A 483 -23.37 -7.99 25.08
C LYS A 483 -24.16 -9.16 24.50
N ILE A 484 -23.53 -9.95 23.65
CA ILE A 484 -24.11 -11.15 23.04
C ILE A 484 -23.15 -12.33 23.16
N GLN A 485 -23.70 -13.52 23.01
CA GLN A 485 -22.95 -14.76 22.85
C GLN A 485 -23.39 -15.44 21.56
N LEU A 486 -22.43 -15.78 20.70
CA LEU A 486 -22.70 -16.54 19.49
C LEU A 486 -22.27 -17.99 19.71
N LEU A 487 -23.17 -18.90 19.41
CA LEU A 487 -22.97 -20.34 19.56
C LEU A 487 -22.69 -20.97 18.20
N TYR A 488 -21.83 -21.97 18.18
CA TYR A 488 -21.53 -22.72 16.97
C TYR A 488 -22.79 -23.41 16.43
N THR A 489 -23.03 -23.27 15.13
CA THR A 489 -24.13 -23.92 14.44
C THR A 489 -23.57 -24.82 13.35
N THR A 490 -23.98 -26.09 13.32
CA THR A 490 -23.70 -26.95 12.19
C THR A 490 -24.55 -26.51 11.01
N SER A 491 -23.90 -26.16 9.87
CA SER A 491 -24.65 -25.96 8.62
C SER A 491 -25.50 -27.20 8.32
N ARG A 492 -26.81 -27.02 8.28
CA ARG A 492 -27.74 -28.04 7.78
C ARG A 492 -27.65 -28.16 6.29
#